data_1833d1b86b3319f8c23b5802dfda402c
#
_entry.id   1833d1b86b3319f8c23b5802dfda402c
#
_cell.length_a   1.000
_cell.length_b   1.000
_cell.length_c   1.000
_cell.angle_alpha   90.00
_cell.angle_beta   90.00
_cell.angle_gamma   90.00
#
_symmetry.space_group_name_H-M   'P 1'
#
loop_
_entity.id
_entity.type
_entity.pdbx_description
1 polymer ?
#
loop_
_entity_poly.entity_id
_entity_poly.type
_entity_poly.pdbx_seq_one_letter_code
_entity_poly.pdbx_strand_id
1 'polypeptide(L)' 'MSSFVPIYAVDFDGTLCESKWPGIGAPNKKLIQHLIQRRTEGAKVILWTCRVEEHLKEAVDWCCKLGLEFD' A
#
# COMPACT_ATOMS: atom_id res chain seq x y z
N MET A 1 -21.86 21.03 3.82
CA MET A 1 -20.92 20.36 2.91
C MET A 1 -20.39 19.06 3.53
N SER A 2 -20.41 18.03 2.77
CA SER A 2 -19.92 16.73 3.22
C SER A 2 -18.39 16.73 3.37
N SER A 3 -17.90 16.19 4.46
CA SER A 3 -16.47 15.99 4.69
C SER A 3 -16.07 14.55 4.39
N PHE A 4 -16.67 13.97 3.37
CA PHE A 4 -16.37 12.61 2.98
C PHE A 4 -14.90 12.44 2.58
N VAL A 5 -14.23 11.48 3.20
CA VAL A 5 -12.83 11.14 2.90
C VAL A 5 -12.80 9.72 2.37
N PRO A 6 -12.38 9.51 1.12
CA PRO A 6 -12.27 8.14 0.59
C PRO A 6 -11.19 7.35 1.34
N ILE A 7 -11.47 6.09 1.58
CA ILE A 7 -10.55 5.18 2.24
C ILE A 7 -10.31 4.00 1.29
N TYR A 8 -9.04 3.75 0.98
CA TYR A 8 -8.63 2.63 0.15
C TYR A 8 -8.00 1.56 1.03
N ALA A 9 -8.62 0.40 1.11
CA ALA A 9 -8.04 -0.76 1.76
C ALA A 9 -7.36 -1.60 0.68
N VAL A 10 -6.05 -1.76 0.77
CA VAL A 10 -5.25 -2.34 -0.31
C VAL A 10 -4.50 -3.56 0.17
N ASP A 11 -4.64 -4.66 -0.56
CA ASP A 11 -3.87 -5.87 -0.32
C ASP A 11 -2.43 -5.68 -0.79
N PHE A 12 -1.49 -6.45 -0.24
CA PHE A 12 -0.08 -6.34 -0.57
C PHE A 12 0.35 -7.38 -1.60
N ASP A 13 0.41 -8.67 -1.21
CA ASP A 13 0.87 -9.73 -2.10
C ASP A 13 -0.11 -9.97 -3.25
N GLY A 14 0.39 -9.88 -4.47
CA GLY A 14 -0.43 -10.04 -5.66
C GLY A 14 -1.20 -8.78 -6.07
N THR A 15 -1.05 -7.68 -5.34
CA THR A 15 -1.72 -6.41 -5.63
C THR A 15 -0.71 -5.27 -5.75
N LEU A 16 -0.06 -4.89 -4.66
CA LEU A 16 0.98 -3.85 -4.69
C LEU A 16 2.29 -4.35 -5.27
N CYS A 17 2.49 -5.65 -5.26
CA CYS A 17 3.65 -6.30 -5.85
C CYS A 17 3.23 -7.68 -6.38
N GLU A 18 4.09 -8.29 -7.19
CA GLU A 18 3.88 -9.68 -7.57
C GLU A 18 3.99 -10.57 -6.34
N SER A 19 3.17 -11.60 -6.29
CA SER A 19 3.18 -12.54 -5.19
C SER A 19 4.47 -13.36 -5.21
N LYS A 20 5.25 -13.30 -4.14
CA LYS A 20 6.53 -14.00 -4.02
C LYS A 20 6.84 -14.35 -2.57
N TRP A 21 5.79 -14.64 -1.82
CA TRP A 21 5.87 -14.94 -0.40
C TRP A 21 6.95 -16.01 -0.09
N PRO A 22 7.79 -15.84 0.96
CA PRO A 22 7.77 -14.72 1.93
C PRO A 22 8.49 -13.46 1.45
N GLY A 23 9.12 -13.48 0.28
CA GLY A 23 9.76 -12.32 -0.29
C GLY A 23 8.75 -11.34 -0.87
N ILE A 24 9.27 -10.29 -1.49
CA ILE A 24 8.47 -9.25 -2.13
C ILE A 24 8.82 -9.23 -3.62
N GLY A 25 7.82 -9.41 -4.47
CA GLY A 25 8.02 -9.43 -5.91
C GLY A 25 8.12 -8.05 -6.52
N ALA A 26 8.08 -7.97 -7.85
CA ALA A 26 8.18 -6.70 -8.55
C ALA A 26 7.02 -5.78 -8.18
N PRO A 27 7.28 -4.46 -8.03
CA PRO A 27 6.23 -3.52 -7.64
C PRO A 27 5.22 -3.26 -8.75
N ASN A 28 3.96 -3.10 -8.37
CA ASN A 28 2.94 -2.60 -9.28
C ASN A 28 3.00 -1.07 -9.27
N LYS A 29 3.88 -0.53 -10.09
CA LYS A 29 4.19 0.90 -10.08
C LYS A 29 2.98 1.77 -10.37
N LYS A 30 2.12 1.36 -11.30
CA LYS A 30 0.94 2.14 -11.66
C LYS A 30 -0.02 2.27 -10.49
N LEU A 31 -0.28 1.16 -9.79
CA LEU A 31 -1.16 1.18 -8.64
C LEU A 31 -0.55 1.99 -7.50
N ILE A 32 0.74 1.78 -7.22
CA ILE A 32 1.44 2.52 -6.16
C ILE A 32 1.36 4.02 -6.42
N GLN A 33 1.65 4.47 -7.66
CA GLN A 33 1.57 5.88 -8.01
C GLN A 33 0.15 6.42 -7.90
N HIS A 34 -0.84 5.63 -8.30
CA HIS A 34 -2.23 6.02 -8.17
C HIS A 34 -2.61 6.25 -6.70
N LEU A 35 -2.19 5.36 -5.80
CA LEU A 35 -2.48 5.48 -4.37
C LEU A 35 -1.74 6.66 -3.74
N ILE A 36 -0.50 6.91 -4.15
CA ILE A 36 0.24 8.08 -3.69
C ILE A 36 -0.50 9.35 -4.09
N GLN A 37 -0.98 9.41 -5.33
CA GLN A 37 -1.73 10.56 -5.84
C GLN A 37 -3.04 10.74 -5.06
N ARG A 38 -3.78 9.66 -4.83
CA ARG A 38 -5.03 9.74 -4.06
C ARG A 38 -4.77 10.23 -2.65
N ARG A 39 -3.71 9.76 -2.03
CA ARG A 39 -3.34 10.18 -0.67
C ARG A 39 -2.98 11.67 -0.63
N THR A 40 -2.28 12.15 -1.65
CA THR A 40 -1.98 13.57 -1.80
C THR A 40 -3.24 14.41 -1.89
N GLU A 41 -4.30 13.86 -2.47
CA GLU A 41 -5.60 14.52 -2.60
C GLU A 41 -6.47 14.41 -1.34
N GLY A 42 -5.96 13.81 -0.29
CA GLY A 42 -6.67 13.72 0.99
C GLY A 42 -7.29 12.37 1.30
N ALA A 43 -7.15 11.38 0.41
CA ALA A 43 -7.63 10.03 0.69
C ALA A 43 -6.75 9.35 1.72
N LYS A 44 -7.31 8.35 2.41
CA LYS A 44 -6.57 7.49 3.32
C LYS A 44 -6.29 6.16 2.65
N VAL A 45 -5.11 5.62 2.87
CA VAL A 45 -4.71 4.33 2.33
C VAL A 45 -4.34 3.42 3.49
N ILE A 46 -5.04 2.30 3.59
CA ILE A 46 -4.85 1.32 4.66
C ILE A 46 -4.31 0.05 4.04
N LEU A 47 -3.27 -0.51 4.63
CA LEU A 47 -2.74 -1.80 4.18
C LEU A 47 -3.55 -2.93 4.81
N TRP A 48 -4.16 -3.73 3.96
CA TRP A 48 -4.97 -4.87 4.36
C TRP A 48 -4.26 -6.14 3.91
N THR A 49 -3.48 -6.77 4.81
CA THR A 49 -2.63 -7.89 4.44
C THR A 49 -2.65 -8.96 5.51
N CYS A 50 -2.37 -10.21 5.09
CA CYS A 50 -2.18 -11.32 6.01
C CYS A 50 -0.78 -11.35 6.61
N ARG A 51 0.13 -10.50 6.14
CA ARG A 51 1.46 -10.41 6.70
C ARG A 51 1.40 -9.84 8.12
N VAL A 52 2.20 -10.40 9.03
CA VAL A 52 2.26 -9.97 10.42
C VAL A 52 3.72 -9.82 10.84
N GLU A 53 3.94 -9.11 11.94
CA GLU A 53 5.25 -8.96 12.58
C GLU A 53 6.32 -8.48 11.60
N GLU A 54 7.43 -9.20 11.47
CA GLU A 54 8.56 -8.81 10.64
C GLU A 54 8.19 -8.71 9.16
N HIS A 55 7.36 -9.61 8.68
CA HIS A 55 6.93 -9.58 7.27
C HIS A 55 6.04 -8.37 6.98
N LEU A 56 5.22 -7.97 7.94
CA LEU A 56 4.42 -6.76 7.81
C LEU A 56 5.32 -5.52 7.81
N LYS A 57 6.30 -5.48 8.69
CA LYS A 57 7.25 -4.37 8.74
C LYS A 57 8.03 -4.25 7.44
N GLU A 58 8.49 -5.37 6.89
CA GLU A 58 9.19 -5.38 5.61
C GLU A 58 8.31 -4.80 4.49
N ALA A 59 7.04 -5.18 4.45
CA ALA A 59 6.11 -4.69 3.44
C ALA A 59 5.89 -3.19 3.57
N VAL A 60 5.67 -2.70 4.78
CA VAL A 60 5.47 -1.27 5.05
C VAL A 60 6.72 -0.47 4.69
N ASP A 61 7.90 -0.94 5.10
CA ASP A 61 9.16 -0.26 4.79
C ASP A 61 9.42 -0.23 3.28
N TRP A 62 9.12 -1.32 2.60
CA TRP A 62 9.28 -1.43 1.15
C TRP A 62 8.39 -0.41 0.42
N CYS A 63 7.15 -0.29 0.83
CA CYS A 63 6.23 0.69 0.26
C CYS A 63 6.68 2.12 0.56
N CYS A 64 7.13 2.36 1.78
CA CYS A 64 7.62 3.68 2.19
C CYS A 64 8.79 4.13 1.32
N LYS A 65 9.71 3.23 1.00
CA LYS A 65 10.84 3.54 0.11
C LYS A 65 10.39 3.91 -1.29
N LEU A 66 9.23 3.44 -1.71
CA LEU A 66 8.64 3.78 -3.02
C LEU A 66 7.74 5.03 -2.94
N GLY A 67 7.61 5.62 -1.77
CA GLY A 67 6.84 6.83 -1.55
C GLY A 67 5.41 6.60 -1.08
N LEU A 68 5.00 5.36 -0.88
CA LEU A 68 3.65 5.04 -0.41
C LEU A 68 3.65 4.80 1.09
N GLU A 69 3.00 5.70 1.81
CA GLU A 69 2.82 5.58 3.25
C GLU A 69 1.36 5.22 3.54
N PHE A 70 1.16 4.45 4.61
CA PHE A 70 -0.17 4.01 5.02
C PHE A 70 -0.65 4.79 6.24
N ASP A 71 -1.95 4.91 6.32
CA ASP A 71 -2.63 5.54 7.46
C ASP A 71 -2.93 4.56 8.59
#